data_f0057aa75793bb715b0c65eba9726e76
#
_entry.id   f0057aa75793bb715b0c65eba9726e76
#
_cell.length_a   1.000
_cell.length_b   1.000
_cell.length_c   1.000
_cell.angle_alpha   90.00
_cell.angle_beta   90.00
_cell.angle_gamma   90.00
#
_symmetry.space_group_name_H-M   'P 1'
#
loop_
_entity.id
_entity.type
_entity.pdbx_description
1 polymer ?
#
loop_
_entity_poly.entity_id
_entity_poly.type
_entity_poly.pdbx_seq_one_letter_code
_entity_poly.pdbx_strand_id
1 'polypeptide(L)'
;MGKKDKEEKKHKKDKEEKRHKKDEDKKDKDKKATKESRQKENGKQAGTATGIEEPIATYSDGHPQDVVHYLEAKLILKPDRFTSVDSFRDFGKLVQRTAKNLKVGFITDPGTGLRPEVREIIFFDTPDFRLYNNAFILRRRITYVDGFPAGDPEMVFKFRHPDLQKAAALDVRPNIAGKYQIKFKAEALPLKDELGGYRILYSHNCQFGLSQMHDSDKSSMATLARVFPALADLKKDDTEKVSLVNEGIVEEVLLPLGKLDFGKGVVTKCDVALWRTRGEHMSLVGEFAFQAKFERKEEIHQKVKELVEQFFITLQQDVQDWISLGTTKTGMVYRLKGNAPQSHE
;
A
#
# COMPACT_ATOMS: atom_id res chain seq x y z
N MET A 1 -48.86 34.38 28.58
CA MET A 1 -47.47 34.00 28.51
C MET A 1 -46.65 35.21 28.05
N GLY A 2 -45.93 35.81 28.99
CA GLY A 2 -45.66 37.19 28.96
C GLY A 2 -44.28 37.59 28.48
N LYS A 3 -44.14 38.88 28.23
CA LYS A 3 -42.97 39.61 27.80
C LYS A 3 -41.67 39.28 28.60
N LYS A 4 -41.75 38.79 29.84
CA LYS A 4 -40.62 38.43 30.67
C LYS A 4 -39.81 37.22 30.17
N ASP A 5 -40.47 36.21 29.58
CA ASP A 5 -39.78 35.02 29.08
C ASP A 5 -38.96 35.27 27.80
N LYS A 6 -39.24 36.33 27.05
CA LYS A 6 -38.49 36.70 25.86
C LYS A 6 -37.22 37.45 26.21
N GLU A 7 -37.24 38.30 27.25
CA GLU A 7 -36.06 39.05 27.68
C GLU A 7 -35.03 38.17 28.38
N GLU A 8 -35.47 37.18 29.17
CA GLU A 8 -34.53 36.24 29.80
C GLU A 8 -33.81 35.31 28.78
N LYS A 9 -34.51 34.90 27.73
CA LYS A 9 -33.88 34.12 26.64
C LYS A 9 -32.87 34.94 25.81
N LYS A 10 -33.13 36.25 25.64
CA LYS A 10 -32.23 37.13 24.91
C LYS A 10 -30.96 37.38 25.75
N HIS A 11 -31.09 37.58 27.03
CA HIS A 11 -29.94 37.78 27.93
C HIS A 11 -29.05 36.55 28.11
N LYS A 12 -29.62 35.33 28.01
CA LYS A 12 -28.85 34.09 27.99
C LYS A 12 -28.04 33.91 26.71
N LYS A 13 -28.65 34.26 25.58
CA LYS A 13 -27.98 34.15 24.26
C LYS A 13 -26.81 35.12 24.13
N ASP A 14 -26.96 36.35 24.56
CA ASP A 14 -25.90 37.35 24.57
C ASP A 14 -24.73 37.01 25.51
N LYS A 15 -24.99 36.25 26.61
CA LYS A 15 -23.95 35.77 27.50
C LYS A 15 -23.17 34.58 26.93
N GLU A 16 -23.80 33.70 26.18
CA GLU A 16 -23.14 32.58 25.48
C GLU A 16 -22.28 33.06 24.32
N GLU A 17 -22.76 34.00 23.52
CA GLU A 17 -21.94 34.59 22.43
C GLU A 17 -20.71 35.34 22.97
N LYS A 18 -20.83 36.05 24.08
CA LYS A 18 -19.66 36.71 24.71
C LYS A 18 -18.65 35.70 25.34
N ARG A 19 -19.09 34.53 25.75
CA ARG A 19 -18.20 33.48 26.22
C ARG A 19 -17.45 32.83 25.05
N HIS A 20 -18.14 32.51 23.95
CA HIS A 20 -17.50 31.95 22.76
C HIS A 20 -16.41 32.85 22.17
N LYS A 21 -16.70 34.18 22.07
CA LYS A 21 -15.72 35.15 21.58
C LYS A 21 -14.47 35.26 22.47
N LYS A 22 -14.64 35.12 23.80
CA LYS A 22 -13.50 35.15 24.73
C LYS A 22 -12.63 33.93 24.66
N ASP A 23 -13.20 32.76 24.33
CA ASP A 23 -12.45 31.50 24.20
C ASP A 23 -11.71 31.42 22.86
N GLU A 24 -12.23 32.02 21.78
CA GLU A 24 -11.53 32.16 20.50
C GLU A 24 -10.34 33.11 20.59
N ASP A 25 -10.51 34.31 21.20
CA ASP A 25 -9.42 35.27 21.41
C ASP A 25 -8.30 34.73 22.29
N LYS A 26 -8.61 33.79 23.22
CA LYS A 26 -7.61 33.13 24.06
C LYS A 26 -6.83 32.06 23.31
N LYS A 27 -7.50 31.31 22.41
CA LYS A 27 -6.84 30.30 21.56
C LYS A 27 -5.89 30.94 20.53
N ASP A 28 -6.21 32.12 20.00
CA ASP A 28 -5.34 32.81 19.06
C ASP A 28 -4.12 33.47 19.74
N LYS A 29 -4.25 33.92 21.01
CA LYS A 29 -3.12 34.43 21.79
C LYS A 29 -2.14 33.31 22.18
N ASP A 30 -2.64 32.13 22.54
CA ASP A 30 -1.81 30.97 22.87
C ASP A 30 -1.07 30.43 21.63
N LYS A 31 -1.70 30.47 20.45
CA LYS A 31 -1.03 30.09 19.19
C LYS A 31 0.07 31.07 18.77
N LYS A 32 -0.09 32.35 19.08
CA LYS A 32 0.91 33.39 18.76
C LYS A 32 2.11 33.33 19.71
N ALA A 33 1.88 33.09 21.01
CA ALA A 33 2.92 32.88 22.00
C ALA A 33 3.77 31.64 21.73
N THR A 34 3.15 30.55 21.24
CA THR A 34 3.85 29.30 20.89
C THR A 34 4.68 29.43 19.61
N LYS A 35 4.31 30.32 18.68
CA LYS A 35 5.12 30.63 17.50
C LYS A 35 6.32 31.51 17.79
N GLU A 36 6.20 32.47 18.70
CA GLU A 36 7.30 33.36 19.06
C GLU A 36 8.34 32.68 19.97
N SER A 37 7.95 31.72 20.83
CA SER A 37 8.90 30.92 21.61
C SER A 37 9.70 29.94 20.75
N ARG A 38 9.11 29.37 19.68
CA ARG A 38 9.84 28.52 18.72
C ARG A 38 10.85 29.27 17.84
N GLN A 39 10.70 30.58 17.63
CA GLN A 39 11.66 31.38 16.86
C GLN A 39 12.87 31.85 17.72
N LYS A 40 12.80 31.83 19.05
CA LYS A 40 13.91 32.24 19.91
C LYS A 40 14.85 31.12 20.33
N GLU A 41 14.47 29.86 20.22
CA GLU A 41 15.35 28.72 20.52
C GLU A 41 16.27 28.27 19.37
N ASN A 42 16.02 28.73 18.13
CA ASN A 42 16.84 28.37 16.97
C ASN A 42 18.04 29.30 16.71
N GLY A 43 18.44 30.10 17.67
CA GLY A 43 19.49 31.08 17.54
C GLY A 43 20.73 30.83 18.41
N LYS A 44 21.24 29.59 18.56
CA LYS A 44 22.60 29.32 19.06
C LYS A 44 22.97 27.84 18.92
N GLN A 45 23.50 27.49 17.74
CA GLN A 45 24.63 26.56 17.58
C GLN A 45 25.02 26.54 16.11
N ALA A 46 25.88 27.49 15.76
CA ALA A 46 26.65 27.40 14.52
C ALA A 46 27.81 26.43 14.79
N GLY A 47 27.56 25.15 14.57
CA GLY A 47 28.58 24.14 14.36
C GLY A 47 28.71 23.94 12.86
N THR A 48 29.80 24.40 12.27
CA THR A 48 30.20 24.15 10.88
C THR A 48 30.41 22.65 10.68
N ALA A 49 29.34 21.94 10.32
CA ALA A 49 29.45 20.68 9.61
C ALA A 49 29.22 21.02 8.13
N THR A 50 30.27 21.10 7.36
CA THR A 50 30.24 21.04 5.90
C THR A 50 29.77 19.65 5.51
N GLY A 51 28.47 19.39 5.64
CA GLY A 51 27.81 18.27 5.00
C GLY A 51 27.81 18.57 3.50
N ILE A 52 28.64 17.88 2.74
CA ILE A 52 28.45 17.75 1.32
C ILE A 52 27.11 17.05 1.17
N GLU A 53 26.03 17.79 0.87
CA GLU A 53 24.76 17.18 0.47
C GLU A 53 25.06 16.39 -0.80
N GLU A 54 24.98 15.07 -0.72
CA GLU A 54 25.07 14.23 -1.92
C GLU A 54 24.04 14.73 -2.92
N PRO A 55 24.41 14.92 -4.21
CA PRO A 55 23.47 15.41 -5.20
C PRO A 55 22.26 14.49 -5.28
N ILE A 56 21.07 15.05 -5.10
CA ILE A 56 19.81 14.30 -5.21
C ILE A 56 19.77 13.71 -6.62
N ALA A 57 19.73 12.38 -6.71
CA ALA A 57 19.60 11.69 -8.00
C ALA A 57 18.28 12.11 -8.68
N THR A 58 18.36 12.37 -10.00
CA THR A 58 17.20 12.81 -10.80
C THR A 58 16.90 11.84 -11.93
N TYR A 59 15.65 11.85 -12.41
CA TYR A 59 15.26 11.20 -13.65
C TYR A 59 15.76 12.02 -14.86
N SER A 60 15.60 11.47 -16.06
CA SER A 60 16.05 12.11 -17.31
C SER A 60 15.37 13.45 -17.60
N ASP A 61 14.20 13.69 -17.04
CA ASP A 61 13.43 14.93 -17.15
C ASP A 61 13.79 15.97 -16.07
N GLY A 62 14.74 15.65 -15.17
CA GLY A 62 15.23 16.52 -14.10
C GLY A 62 14.42 16.45 -12.80
N HIS A 63 13.34 15.67 -12.73
CA HIS A 63 12.63 15.46 -11.46
C HIS A 63 13.48 14.61 -10.50
N PRO A 64 13.45 14.91 -9.19
CA PRO A 64 14.09 14.06 -8.19
C PRO A 64 13.56 12.63 -8.24
N GLN A 65 14.44 11.66 -8.04
CA GLN A 65 14.03 10.27 -7.94
C GLN A 65 13.15 10.06 -6.71
N ASP A 66 12.14 9.19 -6.87
CA ASP A 66 11.25 8.84 -5.79
C ASP A 66 12.00 8.07 -4.68
N VAL A 67 11.61 8.30 -3.44
CA VAL A 67 12.17 7.61 -2.28
C VAL A 67 11.13 6.67 -1.67
N VAL A 68 11.59 5.68 -0.93
CA VAL A 68 10.68 4.73 -0.25
C VAL A 68 9.86 5.45 0.82
N HIS A 69 8.53 5.42 0.66
CA HIS A 69 7.57 6.00 1.61
C HIS A 69 6.71 4.97 2.33
N TYR A 70 6.83 3.69 1.97
CA TYR A 70 6.03 2.61 2.57
C TYR A 70 6.91 1.44 2.96
N LEU A 71 6.68 0.92 4.14
CA LEU A 71 7.10 -0.42 4.54
C LEU A 71 5.88 -1.32 4.55
N GLU A 72 5.93 -2.42 3.81
CA GLU A 72 4.86 -3.40 3.73
C GLU A 72 5.45 -4.78 4.01
N ALA A 73 4.94 -5.48 5.03
CA ALA A 73 5.34 -6.84 5.32
C ALA A 73 4.22 -7.79 4.91
N LYS A 74 4.58 -8.90 4.26
CA LYS A 74 3.64 -9.86 3.65
C LYS A 74 3.99 -11.29 4.01
N LEU A 75 2.98 -12.07 4.38
CA LEU A 75 3.04 -13.52 4.45
C LEU A 75 2.18 -14.09 3.35
N ILE A 76 2.74 -14.96 2.54
CA ILE A 76 1.99 -15.75 1.57
C ILE A 76 1.44 -16.97 2.29
N LEU A 77 0.14 -17.21 2.15
CA LEU A 77 -0.59 -18.21 2.92
C LEU A 77 -1.12 -19.31 2.02
N LYS A 78 -1.22 -20.51 2.56
CA LYS A 78 -1.78 -21.67 1.90
C LYS A 78 -3.27 -21.45 1.62
N PRO A 79 -3.74 -21.57 0.38
CA PRO A 79 -5.11 -21.27 0.02
C PRO A 79 -6.14 -22.24 0.60
N ASP A 80 -5.77 -23.49 0.83
CA ASP A 80 -6.61 -24.55 1.42
C ASP A 80 -7.06 -24.26 2.86
N ARG A 81 -6.38 -23.35 3.55
CA ARG A 81 -6.76 -22.89 4.89
C ARG A 81 -7.98 -21.97 4.89
N PHE A 82 -8.36 -21.41 3.73
CA PHE A 82 -9.45 -20.43 3.61
C PHE A 82 -10.70 -21.07 3.03
N THR A 83 -11.48 -21.74 3.88
CA THR A 83 -12.73 -22.43 3.48
C THR A 83 -13.99 -21.60 3.74
N SER A 84 -13.91 -20.56 4.58
CA SER A 84 -15.01 -19.67 4.93
C SER A 84 -14.49 -18.32 5.43
N VAL A 85 -15.39 -17.35 5.66
CA VAL A 85 -15.03 -16.08 6.30
C VAL A 85 -14.48 -16.28 7.72
N ASP A 86 -14.89 -17.33 8.40
CA ASP A 86 -14.37 -17.63 9.75
C ASP A 86 -12.90 -18.01 9.74
N SER A 87 -12.40 -18.66 8.67
CA SER A 87 -10.98 -18.92 8.50
C SER A 87 -10.13 -17.64 8.51
N PHE A 88 -10.65 -16.57 7.90
CA PHE A 88 -9.97 -15.26 7.93
C PHE A 88 -9.95 -14.67 9.35
N ARG A 89 -11.04 -14.81 10.07
CA ARG A 89 -11.16 -14.36 11.47
C ARG A 89 -10.25 -15.16 12.39
N ASP A 90 -10.14 -16.47 12.19
CA ASP A 90 -9.25 -17.33 12.97
C ASP A 90 -7.78 -16.97 12.72
N PHE A 91 -7.39 -16.70 11.48
CA PHE A 91 -6.08 -16.16 11.19
C PHE A 91 -5.86 -14.80 11.90
N GLY A 92 -6.86 -13.92 11.88
CA GLY A 92 -6.84 -12.65 12.61
C GLY A 92 -6.61 -12.81 14.11
N LYS A 93 -7.19 -13.84 14.75
CA LYS A 93 -6.94 -14.16 16.17
C LYS A 93 -5.49 -14.57 16.43
N LEU A 94 -4.86 -15.29 15.49
CA LEU A 94 -3.42 -15.62 15.58
C LEU A 94 -2.57 -14.37 15.55
N VAL A 95 -2.84 -13.45 14.59
CA VAL A 95 -2.16 -12.15 14.51
C VAL A 95 -2.31 -11.34 15.81
N GLN A 96 -3.54 -11.29 16.38
CA GLN A 96 -3.80 -10.61 17.63
C GLN A 96 -3.02 -11.23 18.81
N ARG A 97 -2.92 -12.56 18.85
CA ARG A 97 -2.17 -13.28 19.90
C ARG A 97 -0.67 -12.92 19.83
N THR A 98 -0.07 -12.96 18.64
CA THR A 98 1.33 -12.54 18.45
C THR A 98 1.53 -11.08 18.86
N ALA A 99 0.64 -10.19 18.43
CA ALA A 99 0.69 -8.77 18.80
C ALA A 99 0.65 -8.59 20.33
N LYS A 100 -0.27 -9.26 21.02
CA LYS A 100 -0.39 -9.21 22.49
C LYS A 100 0.89 -9.71 23.19
N ASN A 101 1.47 -10.81 22.71
CA ASN A 101 2.69 -11.38 23.29
C ASN A 101 3.87 -10.42 23.20
N LEU A 102 3.96 -9.65 22.14
CA LEU A 102 5.02 -8.67 21.88
C LEU A 102 4.66 -7.25 22.36
N LYS A 103 3.52 -7.07 23.04
CA LYS A 103 3.02 -5.76 23.51
C LYS A 103 2.80 -4.76 22.36
N VAL A 104 2.51 -5.24 21.16
CA VAL A 104 2.03 -4.46 20.02
C VAL A 104 0.53 -4.23 20.20
N GLY A 105 0.08 -2.99 20.08
CA GLY A 105 -1.34 -2.65 20.15
C GLY A 105 -2.08 -3.26 18.96
N PHE A 106 -3.29 -3.77 19.17
CA PHE A 106 -4.19 -4.21 18.10
C PHE A 106 -5.50 -3.44 18.21
N ILE A 107 -5.79 -2.65 17.17
CA ILE A 107 -6.97 -1.79 17.09
C ILE A 107 -7.93 -2.38 16.06
N THR A 108 -9.05 -2.89 16.52
CA THR A 108 -10.16 -3.29 15.64
C THR A 108 -10.98 -2.07 15.29
N ASP A 109 -11.47 -2.01 14.05
CA ASP A 109 -12.42 -0.98 13.65
C ASP A 109 -13.85 -1.48 13.93
N PRO A 110 -14.54 -0.96 14.96
CA PRO A 110 -15.87 -1.42 15.31
C PRO A 110 -16.92 -1.12 14.24
N GLY A 111 -16.65 -0.19 13.32
CA GLY A 111 -17.58 0.21 12.26
C GLY A 111 -17.59 -0.70 11.03
N THR A 112 -16.51 -1.43 10.76
CA THR A 112 -16.39 -2.25 9.54
C THR A 112 -17.01 -3.64 9.67
N GLY A 113 -17.31 -4.09 10.89
CA GLY A 113 -17.98 -5.38 11.16
C GLY A 113 -17.28 -6.60 10.57
N LEU A 114 -15.99 -6.53 10.29
CA LEU A 114 -15.20 -7.59 9.64
C LEU A 114 -15.91 -8.16 8.40
N ARG A 115 -16.38 -7.28 7.51
CA ARG A 115 -17.02 -7.69 6.25
C ARG A 115 -15.98 -7.87 5.19
N PRO A 116 -15.98 -8.99 4.45
CA PRO A 116 -15.09 -9.17 3.31
C PRO A 116 -15.41 -8.16 2.20
N GLU A 117 -14.37 -7.58 1.63
CA GLU A 117 -14.41 -6.83 0.38
C GLU A 117 -14.11 -7.78 -0.77
N VAL A 118 -14.81 -7.62 -1.90
CA VAL A 118 -14.55 -8.39 -3.11
C VAL A 118 -13.99 -7.46 -4.17
N ARG A 119 -12.91 -7.89 -4.82
CA ARG A 119 -12.27 -7.16 -5.92
C ARG A 119 -11.97 -8.11 -7.07
N GLU A 120 -12.14 -7.64 -8.29
CA GLU A 120 -11.66 -8.32 -9.48
C GLU A 120 -10.28 -7.81 -9.85
N ILE A 121 -9.39 -8.71 -10.18
CA ILE A 121 -8.00 -8.41 -10.54
C ILE A 121 -7.67 -9.12 -11.83
N ILE A 122 -7.17 -8.38 -12.80
CA ILE A 122 -6.60 -8.93 -14.02
C ILE A 122 -5.21 -8.36 -14.28
N PHE A 123 -4.38 -9.19 -14.91
CA PHE A 123 -3.03 -8.82 -15.33
C PHE A 123 -2.97 -8.77 -16.85
N PHE A 124 -2.19 -7.85 -17.38
CA PHE A 124 -1.92 -7.70 -18.79
C PHE A 124 -0.45 -7.95 -19.07
N ASP A 125 -0.16 -8.75 -20.10
CA ASP A 125 1.21 -9.00 -20.55
C ASP A 125 1.19 -9.47 -22.01
N THR A 126 2.36 -9.58 -22.61
CA THR A 126 2.55 -10.29 -23.87
C THR A 126 2.42 -11.79 -23.68
N PRO A 127 2.17 -12.57 -24.74
CA PRO A 127 2.06 -14.04 -24.63
C PRO A 127 3.30 -14.73 -24.07
N ASP A 128 4.48 -14.13 -24.24
CA ASP A 128 5.77 -14.61 -23.69
C ASP A 128 6.12 -13.99 -22.33
N PHE A 129 5.16 -13.33 -21.67
CA PHE A 129 5.28 -12.71 -20.34
C PHE A 129 6.43 -11.70 -20.24
N ARG A 130 6.61 -10.86 -21.25
CA ARG A 130 7.75 -9.94 -21.34
C ARG A 130 7.77 -8.90 -20.24
N LEU A 131 6.60 -8.35 -19.86
CA LEU A 131 6.56 -7.41 -18.72
C LEU A 131 7.06 -8.10 -17.47
N TYR A 132 6.48 -9.24 -17.12
CA TYR A 132 6.83 -9.96 -15.89
C TYR A 132 8.30 -10.43 -15.90
N ASN A 133 8.79 -10.93 -17.03
CA ASN A 133 10.19 -11.36 -17.18
C ASN A 133 11.21 -10.21 -17.03
N ASN A 134 10.75 -8.96 -17.18
CA ASN A 134 11.55 -7.75 -16.97
C ASN A 134 11.14 -6.98 -15.70
N ALA A 135 10.55 -7.68 -14.72
CA ALA A 135 10.18 -7.13 -13.42
C ALA A 135 9.03 -6.09 -13.44
N PHE A 136 8.31 -5.97 -14.57
CA PHE A 136 7.14 -5.11 -14.69
C PHE A 136 5.83 -5.89 -14.45
N ILE A 137 4.85 -5.21 -13.92
CA ILE A 137 3.50 -5.73 -13.71
C ILE A 137 2.51 -4.66 -14.14
N LEU A 138 1.61 -5.00 -15.06
CA LEU A 138 0.46 -4.17 -15.41
C LEU A 138 -0.81 -4.87 -14.94
N ARG A 139 -1.57 -4.19 -14.08
CA ARG A 139 -2.74 -4.76 -13.41
C ARG A 139 -3.92 -3.80 -13.42
N ARG A 140 -5.12 -4.31 -13.68
CA ARG A 140 -6.39 -3.63 -13.39
C ARG A 140 -7.03 -4.23 -12.15
N ARG A 141 -7.63 -3.39 -11.32
CA ARG A 141 -8.42 -3.79 -10.17
C ARG A 141 -9.78 -3.10 -10.19
N ILE A 142 -10.84 -3.86 -9.97
CA ILE A 142 -12.22 -3.37 -9.84
C ILE A 142 -12.70 -3.73 -8.44
N THR A 143 -13.18 -2.76 -7.68
CA THR A 143 -13.83 -3.01 -6.38
C THR A 143 -15.31 -3.29 -6.62
N TYR A 144 -15.88 -4.23 -5.87
CA TYR A 144 -17.30 -4.53 -5.88
C TYR A 144 -17.94 -4.08 -4.56
N VAL A 145 -19.08 -3.41 -4.67
CA VAL A 145 -19.91 -3.03 -3.53
C VAL A 145 -21.29 -3.62 -3.77
N ASP A 146 -21.79 -4.38 -2.81
CA ASP A 146 -23.09 -5.06 -2.88
C ASP A 146 -23.27 -5.89 -4.18
N GLY A 147 -22.18 -6.49 -4.67
CA GLY A 147 -22.17 -7.33 -5.87
C GLY A 147 -21.99 -6.57 -7.20
N PHE A 148 -21.90 -5.26 -7.20
CA PHE A 148 -21.75 -4.43 -8.40
C PHE A 148 -20.37 -3.77 -8.48
N PRO A 149 -19.78 -3.61 -9.69
CA PRO A 149 -18.57 -2.81 -9.87
C PRO A 149 -18.77 -1.38 -9.36
N ALA A 150 -17.86 -0.86 -8.59
CA ALA A 150 -17.95 0.46 -7.97
C ALA A 150 -16.72 1.31 -8.30
N GLY A 151 -16.98 2.56 -8.69
CA GLY A 151 -15.96 3.55 -9.02
C GLY A 151 -15.23 3.27 -10.34
N ASP A 152 -14.21 4.09 -10.61
CA ASP A 152 -13.34 3.92 -11.76
C ASP A 152 -12.33 2.79 -11.46
N PRO A 153 -12.21 1.77 -12.34
CA PRO A 153 -11.24 0.71 -12.15
C PRO A 153 -9.83 1.26 -12.00
N GLU A 154 -9.07 0.73 -11.04
CA GLU A 154 -7.70 1.15 -10.79
C GLU A 154 -6.73 0.43 -11.74
N MET A 155 -5.92 1.19 -12.48
CA MET A 155 -4.74 0.69 -13.18
C MET A 155 -3.51 0.84 -12.30
N VAL A 156 -2.70 -0.20 -12.23
CA VAL A 156 -1.41 -0.20 -11.52
C VAL A 156 -0.34 -0.65 -12.48
N PHE A 157 0.59 0.23 -12.75
CA PHE A 157 1.87 -0.09 -13.38
C PHE A 157 2.92 -0.17 -12.29
N LYS A 158 3.68 -1.26 -12.24
CA LYS A 158 4.62 -1.54 -11.18
C LYS A 158 5.93 -2.08 -11.76
N PHE A 159 7.04 -1.59 -11.20
CA PHE A 159 8.35 -2.22 -11.32
C PHE A 159 8.76 -2.77 -9.94
N ARG A 160 9.23 -4.03 -9.88
CA ARG A 160 9.63 -4.67 -8.63
C ARG A 160 11.02 -5.29 -8.77
N HIS A 161 11.96 -4.88 -7.91
CA HIS A 161 13.35 -5.34 -7.98
C HIS A 161 13.96 -5.50 -6.57
N PRO A 162 14.86 -6.47 -6.33
CA PRO A 162 15.56 -6.58 -5.05
C PRO A 162 16.58 -5.47 -4.81
N ASP A 163 17.11 -4.85 -5.85
CA ASP A 163 18.04 -3.74 -5.78
C ASP A 163 17.28 -2.41 -5.69
N LEU A 164 17.51 -1.67 -4.60
CA LEU A 164 16.91 -0.36 -4.34
C LEU A 164 17.26 0.66 -5.42
N GLN A 165 18.54 0.72 -5.83
CA GLN A 165 19.02 1.72 -6.77
C GLN A 165 18.36 1.53 -8.14
N LYS A 166 18.28 0.27 -8.61
CA LYS A 166 17.58 -0.05 -9.86
C LYS A 166 16.10 0.29 -9.79
N ALA A 167 15.45 0.02 -8.63
CA ALA A 167 14.04 0.34 -8.45
C ALA A 167 13.80 1.85 -8.38
N ALA A 168 14.70 2.63 -7.77
CA ALA A 168 14.61 4.08 -7.67
C ALA A 168 14.92 4.79 -9.00
N ALA A 169 15.87 4.28 -9.77
CA ALA A 169 16.29 4.88 -11.04
C ALA A 169 15.26 4.74 -12.16
N LEU A 170 14.30 3.81 -12.03
CA LEU A 170 13.28 3.59 -13.06
C LEU A 170 12.07 4.50 -12.80
N ASP A 171 11.80 5.39 -13.76
CA ASP A 171 10.61 6.24 -13.71
C ASP A 171 9.36 5.46 -14.14
N VAL A 172 8.41 5.28 -13.21
CA VAL A 172 7.14 4.60 -13.46
C VAL A 172 6.01 5.53 -13.85
N ARG A 173 6.28 6.83 -13.99
CA ARG A 173 5.25 7.82 -14.32
C ARG A 173 4.66 7.56 -15.70
N PRO A 174 3.32 7.66 -15.83
CA PRO A 174 2.66 7.50 -17.11
C PRO A 174 2.60 8.84 -17.86
N ASN A 175 2.64 8.77 -19.17
CA ASN A 175 2.36 9.91 -20.05
C ASN A 175 0.83 10.01 -20.29
N ILE A 176 0.10 10.52 -19.29
CA ILE A 176 -1.35 10.74 -19.32
C ILE A 176 -1.68 12.17 -18.88
N ALA A 177 -2.79 12.70 -19.36
CA ALA A 177 -3.24 14.05 -18.97
C ALA A 177 -3.84 14.13 -17.56
N GLY A 178 -4.20 12.99 -16.97
CA GLY A 178 -4.93 12.93 -15.71
C GLY A 178 -4.04 12.80 -14.47
N LYS A 179 -4.70 12.55 -13.32
CA LYS A 179 -4.02 12.42 -12.03
C LYS A 179 -3.55 10.97 -11.82
N TYR A 180 -2.36 10.82 -11.30
CA TYR A 180 -1.81 9.53 -10.85
C TYR A 180 -1.19 9.67 -9.47
N GLN A 181 -0.94 8.53 -8.82
CA GLN A 181 -0.26 8.44 -7.54
C GLN A 181 0.94 7.52 -7.64
N ILE A 182 2.09 8.01 -7.21
CA ILE A 182 3.30 7.19 -7.08
C ILE A 182 3.35 6.61 -5.65
N LYS A 183 3.71 5.32 -5.57
CA LYS A 183 3.98 4.63 -4.31
C LYS A 183 5.25 3.83 -4.44
N PHE A 184 6.28 4.23 -3.71
CA PHE A 184 7.52 3.48 -3.64
C PHE A 184 7.59 2.77 -2.29
N LYS A 185 7.65 1.42 -2.33
CA LYS A 185 7.54 0.55 -1.16
C LYS A 185 8.78 -0.32 -0.99
N ALA A 186 9.19 -0.53 0.27
CA ALA A 186 9.98 -1.68 0.66
C ALA A 186 9.03 -2.79 1.12
N GLU A 187 9.00 -3.91 0.39
CA GLU A 187 8.15 -5.07 0.67
C GLU A 187 9.01 -6.16 1.35
N ALA A 188 8.75 -6.43 2.63
CA ALA A 188 9.37 -7.53 3.37
C ALA A 188 8.56 -8.82 3.16
N LEU A 189 9.21 -9.88 2.71
CA LEU A 189 8.66 -11.23 2.55
C LEU A 189 9.52 -12.23 3.31
N PRO A 190 9.00 -13.37 3.76
CA PRO A 190 9.84 -14.45 4.27
C PRO A 190 10.95 -14.84 3.29
N LEU A 191 11.99 -15.46 3.77
CA LEU A 191 12.96 -16.12 2.91
C LEU A 191 12.25 -17.18 2.03
N LYS A 192 12.87 -17.57 0.92
CA LYS A 192 12.21 -18.47 -0.05
C LYS A 192 12.04 -19.88 0.48
N ASP A 193 12.97 -20.32 1.31
CA ASP A 193 13.11 -21.73 1.68
C ASP A 193 12.95 -21.98 3.18
N GLU A 194 12.96 -20.91 4.02
CA GLU A 194 12.91 -21.05 5.47
C GLU A 194 12.13 -19.94 6.16
N LEU A 195 11.66 -20.19 7.38
CA LEU A 195 11.01 -19.22 8.26
C LEU A 195 12.01 -18.60 9.24
N GLY A 196 11.66 -17.46 9.81
CA GLY A 196 12.46 -16.76 10.82
C GLY A 196 13.41 -15.70 10.27
N GLY A 197 13.40 -15.49 8.95
CA GLY A 197 14.09 -14.40 8.27
C GLY A 197 13.20 -13.73 7.25
N TYR A 198 13.73 -12.71 6.57
CA TYR A 198 13.02 -12.04 5.49
C TYR A 198 13.98 -11.48 4.43
N ARG A 199 13.43 -11.25 3.27
CA ARG A 199 14.06 -10.55 2.14
C ARG A 199 13.26 -9.33 1.78
N ILE A 200 13.90 -8.33 1.21
CA ILE A 200 13.26 -7.09 0.79
C ILE A 200 13.18 -7.06 -0.74
N LEU A 201 12.01 -6.68 -1.25
CA LEU A 201 11.79 -6.29 -2.63
C LEU A 201 11.33 -4.82 -2.66
N TYR A 202 11.88 -4.05 -3.57
CA TYR A 202 11.48 -2.66 -3.78
C TYR A 202 10.46 -2.60 -4.90
N SER A 203 9.31 -2.02 -4.60
CA SER A 203 8.15 -1.99 -5.49
C SER A 203 7.78 -0.54 -5.79
N HIS A 204 8.14 -0.09 -6.99
CA HIS A 204 7.85 1.25 -7.47
C HIS A 204 6.60 1.20 -8.33
N ASN A 205 5.53 1.88 -7.90
CA ASN A 205 4.20 1.75 -8.49
C ASN A 205 3.65 3.11 -8.91
N CYS A 206 3.03 3.15 -10.08
CA CYS A 206 2.10 4.19 -10.47
C CYS A 206 0.66 3.66 -10.44
N GLN A 207 -0.28 4.44 -9.92
CA GLN A 207 -1.70 4.09 -9.80
C GLN A 207 -2.57 5.23 -10.33
N PHE A 208 -3.58 4.93 -11.15
CA PHE A 208 -4.54 5.89 -11.70
C PHE A 208 -5.84 5.20 -12.11
N GLY A 209 -6.89 5.98 -12.38
CA GLY A 209 -8.17 5.45 -12.87
C GLY A 209 -8.11 5.01 -14.32
N LEU A 210 -8.72 3.88 -14.65
CA LEU A 210 -8.76 3.33 -16.02
C LEU A 210 -9.34 4.30 -17.04
N SER A 211 -10.29 5.16 -16.63
CA SER A 211 -10.89 6.20 -17.48
C SER A 211 -9.87 7.17 -18.11
N GLN A 212 -8.65 7.21 -17.60
CA GLN A 212 -7.55 8.04 -18.10
C GLN A 212 -6.74 7.37 -19.24
N MET A 213 -7.06 6.11 -19.57
CA MET A 213 -6.47 5.39 -20.70
C MET A 213 -7.54 5.13 -21.77
N HIS A 214 -7.16 5.24 -23.03
CA HIS A 214 -8.01 4.74 -24.12
C HIS A 214 -7.93 3.21 -24.22
N ASP A 215 -8.96 2.56 -24.73
CA ASP A 215 -8.97 1.10 -24.88
C ASP A 215 -7.86 0.60 -25.82
N SER A 216 -7.53 1.39 -26.84
CA SER A 216 -6.40 1.11 -27.74
C SER A 216 -5.04 1.09 -27.05
N ASP A 217 -4.89 1.80 -25.91
CA ASP A 217 -3.60 1.92 -25.21
C ASP A 217 -3.14 0.61 -24.56
N LYS A 218 -4.05 -0.34 -24.38
CA LYS A 218 -3.78 -1.66 -23.76
C LYS A 218 -3.59 -2.77 -24.79
N SER A 219 -3.72 -2.48 -26.07
CA SER A 219 -3.82 -3.51 -27.13
C SER A 219 -2.48 -4.05 -27.62
N SER A 220 -1.41 -3.26 -27.49
CA SER A 220 -0.07 -3.65 -27.95
C SER A 220 1.03 -3.06 -27.06
N MET A 221 2.24 -3.63 -27.16
CA MET A 221 3.42 -3.09 -26.49
C MET A 221 3.77 -1.67 -26.96
N ALA A 222 3.55 -1.37 -28.25
CA ALA A 222 3.78 -0.03 -28.79
C ALA A 222 2.85 1.02 -28.15
N THR A 223 1.56 0.68 -27.95
CA THR A 223 0.61 1.57 -27.31
C THR A 223 0.89 1.72 -25.82
N LEU A 224 1.25 0.63 -25.14
CA LEU A 224 1.67 0.67 -23.73
C LEU A 224 2.93 1.50 -23.52
N ALA A 225 3.93 1.39 -24.41
CA ALA A 225 5.18 2.17 -24.29
C ALA A 225 4.95 3.68 -24.48
N ARG A 226 3.88 4.09 -25.19
CA ARG A 226 3.49 5.51 -25.25
C ARG A 226 2.91 6.01 -23.94
N VAL A 227 2.15 5.16 -23.23
CA VAL A 227 1.61 5.48 -21.91
C VAL A 227 2.68 5.35 -20.82
N PHE A 228 3.48 4.32 -20.89
CA PHE A 228 4.57 4.06 -19.92
C PHE A 228 5.93 4.07 -20.62
N PRO A 229 6.61 5.24 -20.67
CA PRO A 229 7.90 5.37 -21.33
C PRO A 229 8.96 4.36 -20.86
N ALA A 230 8.88 3.91 -19.60
CA ALA A 230 9.75 2.86 -19.05
C ALA A 230 9.70 1.52 -19.80
N LEU A 231 8.72 1.31 -20.66
CA LEU A 231 8.58 0.10 -21.48
C LEU A 231 9.18 0.24 -22.88
N ALA A 232 9.75 1.40 -23.24
CA ALA A 232 10.21 1.67 -24.61
C ALA A 232 11.22 0.64 -25.10
N ASP A 233 12.17 0.23 -24.25
CA ASP A 233 13.23 -0.72 -24.59
C ASP A 233 12.73 -2.19 -24.67
N LEU A 234 11.53 -2.47 -24.16
CA LEU A 234 10.95 -3.83 -24.19
C LEU A 234 10.16 -4.12 -25.48
N LYS A 235 9.90 -3.10 -26.26
CA LYS A 235 9.15 -3.23 -27.51
C LYS A 235 10.01 -3.93 -28.57
N LYS A 236 9.51 -5.04 -29.12
CA LYS A 236 10.16 -5.73 -30.26
C LYS A 236 9.63 -5.24 -31.62
N ASP A 237 8.32 -5.17 -31.74
CA ASP A 237 7.64 -4.60 -32.90
C ASP A 237 6.32 -3.89 -32.50
N ASP A 238 5.75 -3.13 -33.43
CA ASP A 238 4.56 -2.32 -33.18
C ASP A 238 3.26 -3.15 -33.11
N THR A 239 3.28 -4.37 -33.60
CA THR A 239 2.11 -5.26 -33.73
C THR A 239 1.98 -6.22 -32.55
N GLU A 240 2.98 -6.26 -31.67
CA GLU A 240 2.99 -7.20 -30.55
C GLU A 240 1.82 -6.96 -29.59
N LYS A 241 0.94 -7.95 -29.52
CA LYS A 241 -0.29 -7.87 -28.74
C LYS A 241 -0.04 -8.03 -27.24
N VAL A 242 -0.81 -7.28 -26.47
CA VAL A 242 -0.94 -7.43 -25.02
C VAL A 242 -2.34 -7.98 -24.72
N SER A 243 -2.41 -8.96 -23.86
CA SER A 243 -3.65 -9.67 -23.53
C SER A 243 -3.73 -9.97 -22.03
N LEU A 244 -4.83 -10.57 -21.62
CA LEU A 244 -4.99 -11.08 -20.25
C LEU A 244 -4.01 -12.23 -20.02
N VAL A 245 -3.24 -12.14 -18.93
CA VAL A 245 -2.34 -13.19 -18.49
C VAL A 245 -3.13 -14.48 -18.24
N ASN A 246 -2.76 -15.55 -18.96
CA ASN A 246 -3.40 -16.86 -18.88
C ASN A 246 -4.93 -16.84 -19.09
N GLU A 247 -5.47 -15.80 -19.73
CA GLU A 247 -6.93 -15.57 -19.86
C GLU A 247 -7.63 -15.58 -18.49
N GLY A 248 -6.86 -15.35 -17.42
CA GLY A 248 -7.29 -15.49 -16.04
C GLY A 248 -7.89 -14.21 -15.48
N ILE A 249 -9.03 -14.36 -14.82
CA ILE A 249 -9.62 -13.34 -13.98
C ILE A 249 -9.52 -13.84 -12.54
N VAL A 250 -8.92 -13.01 -11.68
CA VAL A 250 -8.78 -13.31 -10.24
C VAL A 250 -9.82 -12.54 -9.47
N GLU A 251 -10.46 -13.21 -8.53
CA GLU A 251 -11.27 -12.60 -7.49
C GLU A 251 -10.45 -12.56 -6.21
N GLU A 252 -10.30 -11.37 -5.63
CA GLU A 252 -9.71 -11.17 -4.31
C GLU A 252 -10.84 -11.01 -3.29
N VAL A 253 -10.89 -11.91 -2.31
CA VAL A 253 -11.69 -11.74 -1.11
C VAL A 253 -10.77 -11.22 -0.03
N LEU A 254 -10.99 -9.98 0.44
CA LEU A 254 -10.12 -9.30 1.39
C LEU A 254 -10.90 -8.98 2.67
N LEU A 255 -10.33 -9.34 3.82
CA LEU A 255 -10.86 -8.98 5.12
C LEU A 255 -9.90 -8.02 5.82
N PRO A 256 -10.28 -6.74 6.02
CA PRO A 256 -9.56 -5.85 6.91
C PRO A 256 -9.62 -6.38 8.34
N LEU A 257 -8.48 -6.64 8.96
CA LEU A 257 -8.42 -7.14 10.33
C LEU A 257 -8.38 -6.02 11.37
N GLY A 258 -7.85 -4.85 10.99
CA GLY A 258 -7.67 -3.70 11.87
C GLY A 258 -6.33 -3.03 11.68
N LYS A 259 -5.75 -2.56 12.79
CA LYS A 259 -4.44 -1.86 12.78
C LYS A 259 -3.54 -2.41 13.87
N LEU A 260 -2.26 -2.50 13.57
CA LEU A 260 -1.19 -2.78 14.54
C LEU A 260 -0.53 -1.47 14.94
N ASP A 261 -0.45 -1.20 16.23
CA ASP A 261 0.21 -0.03 16.80
C ASP A 261 1.53 -0.43 17.45
N PHE A 262 2.62 -0.07 16.77
CA PHE A 262 3.99 -0.33 17.23
C PHE A 262 4.54 0.78 18.15
N GLY A 263 3.70 1.77 18.48
CA GLY A 263 4.10 2.92 19.27
C GLY A 263 4.84 4.01 18.47
N LYS A 264 5.13 5.13 19.14
CA LYS A 264 5.81 6.28 18.54
C LYS A 264 5.19 6.79 17.22
N GLY A 265 3.86 6.66 17.08
CA GLY A 265 3.12 7.09 15.90
C GLY A 265 3.14 6.10 14.72
N VAL A 266 3.78 4.95 14.84
CA VAL A 266 3.79 3.93 13.79
C VAL A 266 2.60 3.00 13.95
N VAL A 267 1.55 3.27 13.18
CA VAL A 267 0.33 2.49 13.12
C VAL A 267 0.15 1.93 11.70
N THR A 268 0.02 0.62 11.58
CA THR A 268 -0.10 -0.08 10.30
C THR A 268 -1.51 -0.61 10.10
N LYS A 269 -2.07 -0.51 8.89
CA LYS A 269 -3.24 -1.31 8.53
C LYS A 269 -2.82 -2.75 8.31
N CYS A 270 -3.65 -3.70 8.68
CA CYS A 270 -3.42 -5.10 8.39
C CYS A 270 -4.67 -5.77 7.82
N ASP A 271 -4.44 -6.56 6.78
CA ASP A 271 -5.47 -7.23 5.99
C ASP A 271 -5.07 -8.67 5.74
N VAL A 272 -6.07 -9.54 5.59
CA VAL A 272 -5.89 -10.90 5.06
C VAL A 272 -6.75 -11.07 3.82
N ALA A 273 -6.19 -11.69 2.79
CA ALA A 273 -6.85 -11.85 1.50
C ALA A 273 -6.71 -13.28 0.97
N LEU A 274 -7.70 -13.73 0.22
CA LEU A 274 -7.64 -14.93 -0.60
C LEU A 274 -7.82 -14.54 -2.05
N TRP A 275 -6.94 -15.02 -2.92
CA TRP A 275 -7.11 -14.97 -4.36
C TRP A 275 -7.62 -16.31 -4.87
N ARG A 276 -8.64 -16.25 -5.72
CA ARG A 276 -9.22 -17.40 -6.40
C ARG A 276 -9.55 -17.08 -7.85
N THR A 277 -9.63 -18.08 -8.72
CA THR A 277 -10.09 -17.89 -10.09
C THR A 277 -11.54 -17.47 -10.06
N ARG A 278 -11.93 -16.52 -10.91
CA ARG A 278 -13.32 -16.18 -11.13
C ARG A 278 -13.94 -17.20 -12.09
N GLY A 279 -15.09 -17.74 -11.74
CA GLY A 279 -15.78 -18.78 -12.50
C GLY A 279 -15.69 -20.14 -11.80
N GLU A 280 -14.50 -20.73 -11.73
CA GLU A 280 -14.31 -22.03 -11.04
C GLU A 280 -14.11 -21.90 -9.53
N HIS A 281 -13.82 -20.69 -9.05
CA HIS A 281 -13.55 -20.38 -7.63
C HIS A 281 -12.40 -21.21 -7.03
N MET A 282 -11.49 -21.68 -7.87
CA MET A 282 -10.29 -22.39 -7.41
C MET A 282 -9.41 -21.43 -6.58
N SER A 283 -9.18 -21.77 -5.33
CA SER A 283 -8.32 -20.99 -4.43
C SER A 283 -6.86 -21.09 -4.88
N LEU A 284 -6.22 -19.95 -5.09
CA LEU A 284 -4.86 -19.84 -5.63
C LEU A 284 -3.83 -19.59 -4.54
N VAL A 285 -4.07 -18.60 -3.69
CA VAL A 285 -3.11 -18.11 -2.70
C VAL A 285 -3.80 -17.22 -1.68
N GLY A 286 -3.43 -17.39 -0.41
CA GLY A 286 -3.74 -16.42 0.64
C GLY A 286 -2.60 -15.42 0.83
N GLU A 287 -2.87 -14.27 1.42
CA GLU A 287 -1.88 -13.29 1.84
C GLU A 287 -2.35 -12.57 3.10
N PHE A 288 -1.46 -12.44 4.05
CA PHE A 288 -1.58 -11.44 5.10
C PHE A 288 -0.58 -10.32 4.81
N ALA A 289 -1.02 -9.08 4.99
CA ALA A 289 -0.14 -7.93 4.84
C ALA A 289 -0.41 -6.89 5.93
N PHE A 290 0.65 -6.21 6.36
CA PHE A 290 0.51 -4.98 7.13
C PHE A 290 1.44 -3.91 6.56
N GLN A 291 0.98 -2.65 6.55
CA GLN A 291 1.65 -1.57 5.86
C GLN A 291 1.67 -0.30 6.72
N ALA A 292 2.85 0.32 6.83
CA ALA A 292 3.05 1.67 7.34
C ALA A 292 3.39 2.63 6.20
N LYS A 293 2.90 3.88 6.31
CA LYS A 293 3.35 5.02 5.50
C LYS A 293 4.18 5.93 6.39
N PHE A 294 5.25 6.50 5.84
CA PHE A 294 6.11 7.48 6.51
C PHE A 294 6.57 8.53 5.51
N GLU A 295 6.85 9.74 5.95
CA GLU A 295 7.35 10.80 5.09
C GLU A 295 8.84 10.67 4.86
N ARG A 296 9.59 10.34 5.92
CA ARG A 296 11.04 10.12 5.87
C ARG A 296 11.40 8.85 6.64
N LYS A 297 12.31 8.08 6.09
CA LYS A 297 12.78 6.81 6.68
C LYS A 297 13.41 7.02 8.08
N GLU A 298 14.05 8.15 8.28
CA GLU A 298 14.71 8.54 9.53
C GLU A 298 13.72 8.83 10.66
N GLU A 299 12.46 9.14 10.34
CA GLU A 299 11.42 9.43 11.32
C GLU A 299 10.99 8.21 12.13
N ILE A 300 11.27 7.00 11.62
CA ILE A 300 10.94 5.78 12.34
C ILE A 300 12.01 5.50 13.37
N HIS A 301 11.62 5.60 14.64
CA HIS A 301 12.50 5.34 15.77
C HIS A 301 13.06 3.90 15.71
N GLN A 302 14.37 3.73 16.00
CA GLN A 302 15.08 2.46 15.88
C GLN A 302 14.39 1.30 16.63
N LYS A 303 13.94 1.52 17.86
CA LYS A 303 13.20 0.51 18.65
C LYS A 303 11.89 0.07 18.01
N VAL A 304 11.25 0.95 17.21
CA VAL A 304 10.03 0.59 16.47
C VAL A 304 10.39 -0.28 15.27
N LYS A 305 11.49 0.02 14.57
CA LYS A 305 12.00 -0.84 13.47
C LYS A 305 12.27 -2.25 13.98
N GLU A 306 12.97 -2.36 15.11
CA GLU A 306 13.27 -3.64 15.78
C GLU A 306 12.00 -4.39 16.21
N LEU A 307 11.00 -3.68 16.73
CA LEU A 307 9.72 -4.28 17.15
C LEU A 307 8.90 -4.77 15.95
N VAL A 308 8.88 -4.02 14.84
CA VAL A 308 8.22 -4.41 13.58
C VAL A 308 8.88 -5.68 13.02
N GLU A 309 10.20 -5.72 12.99
CA GLU A 309 10.98 -6.87 12.57
C GLU A 309 10.72 -8.09 13.44
N GLN A 310 10.81 -7.92 14.77
CA GLN A 310 10.53 -8.99 15.73
C GLN A 310 9.10 -9.52 15.57
N PHE A 311 8.12 -8.63 15.40
CA PHE A 311 6.73 -9.02 15.17
C PHE A 311 6.60 -9.87 13.90
N PHE A 312 7.24 -9.43 12.79
CA PHE A 312 7.16 -10.14 11.53
C PHE A 312 7.79 -11.53 11.58
N ILE A 313 8.95 -11.66 12.25
CA ILE A 313 9.63 -12.95 12.44
C ILE A 313 8.85 -13.87 13.38
N THR A 314 8.37 -13.36 14.51
CA THR A 314 7.59 -14.14 15.47
C THR A 314 6.27 -14.61 14.86
N LEU A 315 5.59 -13.75 14.10
CA LEU A 315 4.35 -14.12 13.42
C LEU A 315 4.57 -15.27 12.43
N GLN A 316 5.69 -15.28 11.69
CA GLN A 316 6.01 -16.41 10.80
C GLN A 316 6.04 -17.74 11.56
N GLN A 317 6.62 -17.76 12.77
CA GLN A 317 6.70 -18.95 13.59
C GLN A 317 5.34 -19.36 14.16
N ASP A 318 4.58 -18.37 14.64
CA ASP A 318 3.27 -18.61 15.25
C ASP A 318 2.21 -19.12 14.25
N VAL A 319 2.39 -18.83 12.95
CA VAL A 319 1.45 -19.20 11.87
C VAL A 319 2.09 -20.10 10.81
N GLN A 320 3.17 -20.81 11.13
CA GLN A 320 3.94 -21.63 10.19
C GLN A 320 3.08 -22.61 9.36
N ASP A 321 2.03 -23.18 9.96
CA ASP A 321 1.11 -24.09 9.28
C ASP A 321 0.28 -23.41 8.18
N TRP A 322 0.18 -22.10 8.20
CA TRP A 322 -0.53 -21.29 7.22
C TRP A 322 0.38 -20.82 6.08
N ILE A 323 1.69 -20.79 6.27
CA ILE A 323 2.61 -20.14 5.34
C ILE A 323 2.91 -21.04 4.13
N SER A 324 2.96 -20.42 2.96
CA SER A 324 3.48 -20.98 1.72
C SER A 324 4.74 -20.20 1.33
N LEU A 325 5.90 -20.87 1.32
CA LEU A 325 7.17 -20.26 0.94
C LEU A 325 7.42 -20.33 -0.57
N GLY A 326 8.36 -19.53 -1.05
CA GLY A 326 8.87 -19.59 -2.42
C GLY A 326 7.89 -19.11 -3.50
N THR A 327 6.79 -18.45 -3.13
CA THR A 327 5.78 -17.96 -4.09
C THR A 327 5.32 -16.54 -3.77
N THR A 328 4.63 -15.92 -4.73
CA THR A 328 3.95 -14.63 -4.59
C THR A 328 2.57 -14.69 -5.23
N LYS A 329 1.67 -13.78 -4.85
CA LYS A 329 0.33 -13.69 -5.47
C LYS A 329 0.41 -13.55 -7.00
N THR A 330 1.26 -12.64 -7.47
CA THR A 330 1.46 -12.42 -8.91
C THR A 330 2.00 -13.68 -9.59
N GLY A 331 3.04 -14.28 -9.04
CA GLY A 331 3.64 -15.51 -9.57
C GLY A 331 2.65 -16.65 -9.71
N MET A 332 1.69 -16.79 -8.79
CA MET A 332 0.64 -17.81 -8.88
C MET A 332 -0.27 -17.61 -10.10
N VAL A 333 -0.64 -16.37 -10.42
CA VAL A 333 -1.46 -16.07 -11.61
C VAL A 333 -0.70 -16.34 -12.90
N TYR A 334 0.58 -16.00 -12.95
CA TYR A 334 1.42 -16.27 -14.12
C TYR A 334 1.67 -17.76 -14.37
N ARG A 335 1.54 -18.61 -13.33
CA ARG A 335 1.72 -20.07 -13.40
C ARG A 335 0.43 -20.86 -13.56
N LEU A 336 -0.73 -20.22 -13.69
CA LEU A 336 -2.03 -20.91 -13.78
C LEU A 336 -2.12 -21.95 -14.91
N LYS A 337 -1.46 -21.70 -16.03
CA LYS A 337 -1.43 -22.62 -17.20
C LYS A 337 -0.10 -23.39 -17.32
N GLY A 338 0.69 -23.46 -16.25
CA GLY A 338 1.93 -24.23 -16.20
C GLY A 338 3.15 -23.56 -16.85
N ASN A 339 3.00 -22.56 -17.67
CA ASN A 339 4.10 -21.80 -18.26
C ASN A 339 4.63 -20.79 -17.23
N ALA A 340 5.59 -21.24 -16.43
CA ALA A 340 6.18 -20.36 -15.41
C ALA A 340 7.24 -19.45 -16.04
N PRO A 341 7.05 -18.11 -16.03
CA PRO A 341 8.10 -17.19 -16.43
C PRO A 341 9.26 -17.23 -15.44
N GLN A 342 10.41 -16.68 -15.84
CA GLN A 342 11.53 -16.53 -14.91
C GLN A 342 11.09 -15.68 -13.73
N SER A 343 11.37 -16.15 -12.52
CA SER A 343 11.05 -15.43 -11.30
C SER A 343 12.15 -14.40 -11.01
N HIS A 344 11.78 -13.14 -10.95
CA HIS A 344 12.65 -12.05 -10.47
C HIS A 344 12.42 -11.74 -8.99
N GLU A 345 11.57 -12.53 -8.31
CA GLU A 345 11.09 -12.29 -6.96
C GLU A 345 11.76 -13.21 -5.93
#